data_3bae610a6cf80b4576ed841b9fbbcae8
#
_entry.id   3bae610a6cf80b4576ed841b9fbbcae8
#
_cell.length_a   1.000
_cell.length_b   1.000
_cell.length_c   1.000
_cell.angle_alpha   90.00
_cell.angle_beta   90.00
_cell.angle_gamma   90.00
#
_symmetry.space_group_name_H-M   'P 1'
#
loop_
_entity.id
_entity.type
_entity.pdbx_description
1 polymer ?
#
loop_
_entity_poly.entity_id
_entity_poly.type
_entity_poly.pdbx_seq_one_letter_code
_entity_poly.pdbx_strand_id
1 'polypeptide(L)'
;EVVKNIEVFSEMHRYIPYLAKNAGFTKIGEKVVQHRKREFGVSKFGLSRFVNGYLDLLTLWFLNKFGKQPMHFFGLIGSLMFFIGLVAVIVVAGMKVHALANGIPAMLVGVNPYFHIAILMMILGCMLFLAGFLGELIIRNSGERNNYLIGKRI
;
A
#
# COMPACT_ATOMS: atom_id res chain seq x y z
N GLU A 1 25.90 15.66 6.33
CA GLU A 1 25.42 15.22 4.99
C GLU A 1 24.16 14.36 5.08
N VAL A 2 24.11 13.33 5.94
CA VAL A 2 22.96 12.41 6.08
C VAL A 2 21.66 13.16 6.33
N VAL A 3 21.64 14.10 7.30
CA VAL A 3 20.44 14.87 7.70
C VAL A 3 19.87 15.73 6.56
N LYS A 4 20.69 16.12 5.58
CA LYS A 4 20.25 16.92 4.43
C LYS A 4 19.61 16.08 3.33
N ASN A 5 19.86 14.76 3.34
CA ASN A 5 19.44 13.82 2.29
C ASN A 5 18.37 12.84 2.74
N ILE A 6 17.87 13.00 3.97
CA ILE A 6 16.81 12.14 4.51
C ILE A 6 15.64 13.02 4.94
N GLU A 7 14.48 12.77 4.35
CA GLU A 7 13.23 13.34 4.82
C GLU A 7 12.63 12.46 5.91
N VAL A 8 12.43 13.04 7.09
CA VAL A 8 11.86 12.36 8.26
C VAL A 8 10.48 12.93 8.51
N PHE A 9 9.44 12.18 8.17
CA PHE A 9 8.05 12.55 8.44
C PHE A 9 7.54 11.87 9.71
N SER A 10 6.76 12.58 10.51
CA SER A 10 6.04 12.05 11.67
C SER A 10 6.94 11.25 12.64
N GLU A 11 6.54 10.06 13.03
CA GLU A 11 7.26 9.15 13.96
C GLU A 11 8.43 8.40 13.30
N MET A 12 8.78 8.71 12.04
CA MET A 12 9.86 8.02 11.31
C MET A 12 11.28 8.27 11.86
N HIS A 13 11.41 9.14 12.87
CA HIS A 13 12.69 9.35 13.57
C HIS A 13 13.29 8.04 14.15
N ARG A 14 12.47 7.02 14.39
CA ARG A 14 12.93 5.68 14.84
C ARG A 14 13.62 4.89 13.75
N TYR A 15 13.38 5.23 12.49
CA TYR A 15 13.86 4.50 11.32
C TYR A 15 14.97 5.26 10.58
N ILE A 16 15.56 6.29 11.20
CA ILE A 16 16.67 7.07 10.61
C ILE A 16 17.81 6.18 10.08
N PRO A 17 18.27 5.11 10.77
CA PRO A 17 19.29 4.24 10.24
C PRO A 17 18.88 3.50 8.97
N TYR A 18 17.61 3.10 8.89
CA TYR A 18 17.04 2.46 7.71
C TYR A 18 16.93 3.43 6.52
N LEU A 19 16.45 4.65 6.77
CA LEU A 19 16.36 5.72 5.77
C LEU A 19 17.75 6.12 5.26
N ALA A 20 18.73 6.21 6.16
CA ALA A 20 20.13 6.49 5.81
C ALA A 20 20.71 5.40 4.89
N LYS A 21 20.45 4.13 5.20
CA LYS A 21 20.87 3.01 4.35
C LYS A 21 20.26 3.07 2.95
N ASN A 22 18.97 3.39 2.84
CA ASN A 22 18.28 3.54 1.55
C ASN A 22 18.78 4.74 0.76
N ALA A 23 19.22 5.81 1.43
CA ALA A 23 19.85 6.98 0.82
C ALA A 23 21.33 6.73 0.40
N GLY A 24 21.84 5.50 0.57
CA GLY A 24 23.20 5.12 0.15
C GLY A 24 24.28 5.23 1.23
N PHE A 25 23.94 5.63 2.46
CA PHE A 25 24.87 5.71 3.57
C PHE A 25 25.01 4.34 4.27
N THR A 26 25.97 3.54 3.86
CA THR A 26 26.15 2.16 4.36
C THR A 26 26.94 2.07 5.66
N LYS A 27 27.72 3.10 6.01
CA LYS A 27 28.54 3.12 7.23
C LYS A 27 27.74 3.71 8.38
N ILE A 28 27.02 2.87 9.11
CA ILE A 28 26.23 3.23 10.29
C ILE A 28 26.97 2.69 11.51
N GLY A 29 27.36 3.58 12.44
CA GLY A 29 28.01 3.22 13.69
C GLY A 29 27.08 3.40 14.89
N GLU A 30 27.29 2.61 15.93
CA GLU A 30 26.61 2.75 17.20
C GLU A 30 27.57 3.30 18.25
N LYS A 31 27.09 4.23 19.08
CA LYS A 31 27.83 4.75 20.23
C LYS A 31 27.00 4.57 21.48
N VAL A 32 27.57 3.90 22.44
CA VAL A 32 26.96 3.73 23.76
C VAL A 32 26.94 5.07 24.47
N VAL A 33 25.78 5.52 24.88
CA VAL A 33 25.58 6.76 25.67
C VAL A 33 25.01 6.39 27.04
N GLN A 34 25.50 7.06 28.09
CA GLN A 34 24.95 6.88 29.43
C GLN A 34 23.61 7.61 29.52
N HIS A 35 22.55 6.86 29.78
CA HIS A 35 21.20 7.38 29.93
C HIS A 35 20.88 7.57 31.39
N ARG A 36 20.58 8.82 31.79
CA ARG A 36 20.10 9.09 33.14
C ARG A 36 18.66 8.58 33.32
N LYS A 37 18.42 7.94 34.47
CA LYS A 37 17.08 7.48 34.84
C LYS A 37 16.14 8.70 34.93
N ARG A 38 14.95 8.56 34.36
CA ARG A 38 13.94 9.64 34.37
C ARG A 38 13.49 9.87 35.80
N GLU A 39 13.68 11.07 36.31
CA GLU A 39 13.33 11.44 37.70
C GLU A 39 11.85 11.80 37.84
N PHE A 40 11.23 12.33 36.76
CA PHE A 40 9.82 12.78 36.77
C PHE A 40 9.07 12.25 35.54
N GLY A 41 7.79 11.88 35.77
CA GLY A 41 6.84 11.52 34.74
C GLY A 41 6.60 10.00 34.59
N VAL A 42 5.36 9.65 34.27
CA VAL A 42 4.92 8.27 34.02
C VAL A 42 5.08 7.96 32.54
N SER A 43 5.62 6.80 32.21
CA SER A 43 5.75 6.36 30.84
C SER A 43 4.36 6.08 30.23
N LYS A 44 3.95 6.90 29.26
CA LYS A 44 2.70 6.67 28.50
C LYS A 44 2.95 5.64 27.38
N PHE A 45 3.33 4.43 27.76
CA PHE A 45 3.39 3.31 26.80
C PHE A 45 1.97 2.77 26.61
N GLY A 46 1.26 3.26 25.58
CA GLY A 46 -0.08 2.79 25.21
C GLY A 46 -0.06 1.89 23.98
N LEU A 47 -1.08 1.09 23.80
CA LEU A 47 -1.34 0.24 22.62
C LEU A 47 -1.31 1.06 21.31
N SER A 48 -1.74 2.33 21.36
CA SER A 48 -1.70 3.27 20.22
C SER A 48 -0.29 3.44 19.64
N ARG A 49 0.74 3.44 20.48
CA ARG A 49 2.12 3.59 20.03
C ARG A 49 2.63 2.34 19.29
N PHE A 50 2.16 1.17 19.68
CA PHE A 50 2.47 -0.08 18.99
C PHE A 50 1.80 -0.14 17.62
N VAL A 51 0.52 0.24 17.55
CA VAL A 51 -0.23 0.31 16.28
C VAL A 51 0.39 1.32 15.34
N ASN A 52 0.73 2.52 15.83
CA ASN A 52 1.39 3.55 15.00
C ASN A 52 2.76 3.06 14.50
N GLY A 53 3.57 2.44 15.36
CA GLY A 53 4.86 1.87 14.94
C GLY A 53 4.72 0.78 13.87
N TYR A 54 3.69 -0.06 13.97
CA TYR A 54 3.40 -1.06 12.94
C TYR A 54 2.97 -0.43 11.62
N LEU A 55 2.09 0.57 11.66
CA LEU A 55 1.66 1.31 10.47
C LEU A 55 2.81 2.05 9.79
N ASP A 56 3.72 2.65 10.59
CA ASP A 56 4.92 3.30 10.07
C ASP A 56 5.84 2.30 9.34
N LEU A 57 6.05 1.12 9.92
CA LEU A 57 6.82 0.05 9.27
C LEU A 57 6.18 -0.41 7.96
N LEU A 58 4.87 -0.61 7.98
CA LEU A 58 4.12 -1.00 6.79
C LEU A 58 4.24 0.06 5.69
N THR A 59 4.13 1.33 6.06
CA THR A 59 4.27 2.48 5.15
C THR A 59 5.68 2.53 4.56
N LEU A 60 6.72 2.39 5.39
CA LEU A 60 8.11 2.38 4.92
C LEU A 60 8.38 1.20 3.97
N TRP A 61 7.89 0.01 4.30
CA TRP A 61 8.02 -1.16 3.44
C TRP A 61 7.33 -0.95 2.09
N PHE A 62 6.10 -0.42 2.13
CA PHE A 62 5.31 -0.14 0.95
C PHE A 62 5.98 0.91 0.05
N LEU A 63 6.38 2.06 0.63
CA LEU A 63 7.04 3.15 -0.10
C LEU A 63 8.38 2.70 -0.69
N ASN A 64 9.15 1.89 0.03
CA ASN A 64 10.42 1.37 -0.48
C ASN A 64 10.24 0.42 -1.67
N LYS A 65 9.21 -0.42 -1.62
CA LYS A 65 8.96 -1.44 -2.65
C LYS A 65 8.16 -0.89 -3.83
N PHE A 66 7.13 -0.11 -3.58
CA PHE A 66 6.16 0.35 -4.59
C PHE A 66 6.10 1.86 -4.76
N GLY A 67 6.83 2.63 -3.93
CA GLY A 67 6.80 4.10 -3.96
C GLY A 67 7.20 4.71 -5.30
N LYS A 68 7.96 3.98 -6.12
CA LYS A 68 8.32 4.43 -7.49
C LYS A 68 7.36 3.95 -8.57
N GLN A 69 6.57 2.92 -8.31
CA GLN A 69 5.67 2.28 -9.28
C GLN A 69 4.42 1.73 -8.60
N PRO A 70 3.55 2.58 -8.03
CA PRO A 70 2.34 2.13 -7.33
C PRO A 70 1.35 1.43 -8.26
N MET A 71 1.37 1.74 -9.56
CA MET A 71 0.54 1.10 -10.57
C MET A 71 0.77 -0.41 -10.63
N HIS A 72 2.01 -0.89 -10.44
CA HIS A 72 2.29 -2.32 -10.45
C HIS A 72 1.60 -3.09 -9.32
N PHE A 73 1.45 -2.46 -8.16
CA PHE A 73 0.77 -3.08 -7.02
C PHE A 73 -0.75 -2.97 -7.12
N PHE A 74 -1.23 -1.74 -7.16
CA PHE A 74 -2.68 -1.50 -7.15
C PHE A 74 -3.35 -1.90 -8.47
N GLY A 75 -2.68 -1.67 -9.59
CA GLY A 75 -3.19 -2.03 -10.91
C GLY A 75 -3.30 -3.54 -11.10
N LEU A 76 -2.30 -4.32 -10.62
CA LEU A 76 -2.35 -5.77 -10.71
C LEU A 76 -3.47 -6.35 -9.83
N ILE A 77 -3.56 -5.96 -8.56
CA ILE A 77 -4.61 -6.41 -7.65
C ILE A 77 -5.99 -5.97 -8.16
N GLY A 78 -6.11 -4.70 -8.59
CA GLY A 78 -7.34 -4.14 -9.09
C GLY A 78 -7.85 -4.85 -10.33
N SER A 79 -6.99 -5.09 -11.32
CA SER A 79 -7.36 -5.83 -12.54
C SER A 79 -7.74 -7.28 -12.23
N LEU A 80 -7.00 -7.95 -11.36
CA LEU A 80 -7.30 -9.33 -10.97
C LEU A 80 -8.66 -9.43 -10.28
N MET A 81 -8.95 -8.55 -9.32
CA MET A 81 -10.27 -8.49 -8.67
C MET A 81 -11.39 -8.19 -9.67
N PHE A 82 -11.16 -7.26 -10.59
CA PHE A 82 -12.14 -6.93 -11.63
C PHE A 82 -12.47 -8.15 -12.50
N PHE A 83 -11.46 -8.85 -13.00
CA PHE A 83 -11.68 -10.03 -13.85
C PHE A 83 -12.32 -11.20 -13.10
N ILE A 84 -11.96 -11.44 -11.83
CA ILE A 84 -12.62 -12.45 -11.01
C ILE A 84 -14.10 -12.09 -10.83
N GLY A 85 -14.42 -10.84 -10.51
CA GLY A 85 -15.79 -10.37 -10.39
C GLY A 85 -16.57 -10.51 -11.70
N LEU A 86 -15.95 -10.16 -12.84
CA LEU A 86 -16.56 -10.31 -14.16
C LEU A 86 -16.90 -11.77 -14.49
N VAL A 87 -15.95 -12.68 -14.27
CA VAL A 87 -16.17 -14.12 -14.47
C VAL A 87 -17.31 -14.62 -13.56
N ALA A 88 -17.34 -14.21 -12.30
CA ALA A 88 -18.41 -14.57 -11.37
C ALA A 88 -19.79 -14.07 -11.84
N VAL A 89 -19.90 -12.85 -12.37
CA VAL A 89 -21.14 -12.33 -12.98
C VAL A 89 -21.58 -13.18 -14.15
N ILE A 90 -20.65 -13.51 -15.06
CA ILE A 90 -20.94 -14.34 -16.23
C ILE A 90 -21.43 -15.73 -15.82
N VAL A 91 -20.80 -16.35 -14.82
CA VAL A 91 -21.19 -17.66 -14.31
C VAL A 91 -22.60 -17.62 -13.70
N VAL A 92 -22.89 -16.63 -12.85
CA VAL A 92 -24.23 -16.47 -12.23
C VAL A 92 -25.31 -16.23 -13.29
N ALA A 93 -25.02 -15.39 -14.30
CA ALA A 93 -25.92 -15.14 -15.42
C ALA A 93 -26.15 -16.42 -16.27
N GLY A 94 -25.08 -17.14 -16.56
CA GLY A 94 -25.13 -18.41 -17.31
C GLY A 94 -25.95 -19.49 -16.59
N MET A 95 -25.76 -19.63 -15.28
CA MET A 95 -26.57 -20.57 -14.47
C MET A 95 -28.06 -20.22 -14.54
N LYS A 96 -28.41 -18.94 -14.50
CA LYS A 96 -29.80 -18.52 -14.62
C LYS A 96 -30.40 -18.81 -15.99
N VAL A 97 -29.69 -18.52 -17.08
CA VAL A 97 -30.13 -18.81 -18.44
C VAL A 97 -30.33 -20.29 -18.63
N HIS A 98 -29.40 -21.13 -18.14
CA HIS A 98 -29.50 -22.59 -18.19
C HIS A 98 -30.72 -23.11 -17.41
N ALA A 99 -30.97 -22.58 -16.20
CA ALA A 99 -32.13 -22.98 -15.40
C ALA A 99 -33.46 -22.61 -16.09
N LEU A 100 -33.56 -21.40 -16.68
CA LEU A 100 -34.72 -20.97 -17.45
C LEU A 100 -34.96 -21.85 -18.67
N ALA A 101 -33.92 -22.20 -19.42
CA ALA A 101 -34.03 -23.10 -20.59
C ALA A 101 -34.54 -24.51 -20.25
N ASN A 102 -34.27 -24.99 -19.04
CA ASN A 102 -34.73 -26.30 -18.55
C ASN A 102 -36.05 -26.22 -17.72
N GLY A 103 -36.73 -25.10 -17.70
CA GLY A 103 -37.99 -24.93 -16.94
C GLY A 103 -37.84 -25.01 -15.43
N ILE A 104 -36.62 -24.87 -14.90
CA ILE A 104 -36.33 -24.92 -13.46
C ILE A 104 -36.58 -23.51 -12.84
N PRO A 105 -37.35 -23.39 -11.74
CA PRO A 105 -37.55 -22.11 -11.08
C PRO A 105 -36.20 -21.57 -10.59
N ALA A 106 -35.71 -20.51 -11.23
CA ALA A 106 -34.46 -19.87 -10.90
C ALA A 106 -34.68 -18.58 -10.10
N MET A 107 -33.90 -18.42 -9.05
CA MET A 107 -33.87 -17.21 -8.24
C MET A 107 -33.57 -15.98 -9.10
N LEU A 108 -34.20 -14.84 -8.79
CA LEU A 108 -33.87 -13.57 -9.47
C LEU A 108 -32.40 -13.22 -9.25
N VAL A 109 -31.69 -12.80 -10.30
CA VAL A 109 -30.27 -12.46 -10.23
C VAL A 109 -30.01 -11.38 -9.15
N GLY A 110 -30.92 -10.39 -9.07
CA GLY A 110 -30.82 -9.32 -8.08
C GLY A 110 -31.04 -9.73 -6.61
N VAL A 111 -31.49 -10.96 -6.34
CA VAL A 111 -31.63 -11.50 -4.97
C VAL A 111 -30.48 -12.45 -4.63
N ASN A 112 -29.67 -12.82 -5.63
CA ASN A 112 -28.55 -13.75 -5.44
C ASN A 112 -27.38 -13.05 -4.75
N PRO A 113 -26.95 -13.46 -3.55
CA PRO A 113 -25.86 -12.83 -2.81
C PRO A 113 -24.53 -12.90 -3.58
N TYR A 114 -24.27 -13.95 -4.35
CA TYR A 114 -23.06 -14.09 -5.14
C TYR A 114 -22.96 -13.04 -6.25
N PHE A 115 -24.08 -12.61 -6.81
CA PHE A 115 -24.12 -11.53 -7.78
C PHE A 115 -23.68 -10.19 -7.18
N HIS A 116 -24.14 -9.88 -5.96
CA HIS A 116 -23.75 -8.65 -5.28
C HIS A 116 -22.28 -8.66 -4.89
N ILE A 117 -21.76 -9.80 -4.43
CA ILE A 117 -20.33 -9.95 -4.13
C ILE A 117 -19.49 -9.75 -5.39
N ALA A 118 -19.90 -10.32 -6.51
CA ALA A 118 -19.21 -10.20 -7.79
C ALA A 118 -19.15 -8.73 -8.28
N ILE A 119 -20.28 -8.00 -8.20
CA ILE A 119 -20.32 -6.57 -8.54
C ILE A 119 -19.43 -5.76 -7.59
N LEU A 120 -19.47 -6.04 -6.28
CA LEU A 120 -18.64 -5.36 -5.30
C LEU A 120 -17.14 -5.56 -5.62
N MET A 121 -16.75 -6.78 -5.98
CA MET A 121 -15.37 -7.06 -6.40
C MET A 121 -14.97 -6.29 -7.65
N MET A 122 -15.86 -6.16 -8.64
CA MET A 122 -15.61 -5.36 -9.83
C MET A 122 -15.41 -3.88 -9.50
N ILE A 123 -16.27 -3.31 -8.65
CA ILE A 123 -16.18 -1.91 -8.23
C ILE A 123 -14.88 -1.66 -7.47
N LEU A 124 -14.57 -2.51 -6.48
CA LEU A 124 -13.32 -2.39 -5.71
C LEU A 124 -12.09 -2.56 -6.61
N GLY A 125 -12.14 -3.50 -7.55
CA GLY A 125 -11.07 -3.69 -8.53
C GLY A 125 -10.82 -2.43 -9.38
N CYS A 126 -11.89 -1.81 -9.86
CA CYS A 126 -11.83 -0.55 -10.61
C CYS A 126 -11.26 0.59 -9.76
N MET A 127 -11.71 0.71 -8.50
CA MET A 127 -11.20 1.73 -7.58
C MET A 127 -9.70 1.56 -7.28
N LEU A 128 -9.24 0.32 -7.04
CA LEU A 128 -7.83 0.04 -6.83
C LEU A 128 -6.99 0.35 -8.06
N PHE A 129 -7.48 0.01 -9.25
CA PHE A 129 -6.81 0.33 -10.50
C PHE A 129 -6.65 1.84 -10.68
N LEU A 130 -7.72 2.61 -10.47
CA LEU A 130 -7.69 4.07 -10.53
C LEU A 130 -6.76 4.67 -9.47
N ALA A 131 -6.76 4.14 -8.26
CA ALA A 131 -5.83 4.58 -7.21
C ALA A 131 -4.37 4.37 -7.60
N GLY A 132 -4.05 3.23 -8.21
CA GLY A 132 -2.71 2.94 -8.75
C GLY A 132 -2.32 3.90 -9.87
N PHE A 133 -3.24 4.17 -10.78
CA PHE A 133 -3.03 5.09 -11.90
C PHE A 133 -2.81 6.53 -11.41
N LEU A 134 -3.63 7.00 -10.46
CA LEU A 134 -3.46 8.33 -9.86
C LEU A 134 -2.11 8.44 -9.12
N GLY A 135 -1.75 7.41 -8.35
CA GLY A 135 -0.44 7.36 -7.69
C GLY A 135 0.72 7.46 -8.67
N GLU A 136 0.66 6.77 -9.78
CA GLU A 136 1.67 6.84 -10.85
C GLU A 136 1.75 8.24 -11.48
N LEU A 137 0.60 8.89 -11.73
CA LEU A 137 0.56 10.24 -12.28
C LEU A 137 1.17 11.27 -11.33
N ILE A 138 0.88 11.16 -10.01
CA ILE A 138 1.43 12.03 -8.99
C ILE A 138 2.96 11.92 -8.97
N ILE A 139 3.48 10.69 -8.97
CA ILE A 139 4.93 10.45 -8.95
C ILE A 139 5.59 10.96 -10.24
N ARG A 140 4.96 10.75 -11.38
CA ARG A 140 5.49 11.24 -12.67
C ARG A 140 5.55 12.76 -12.74
N ASN A 141 4.62 13.44 -12.09
CA ASN A 141 4.55 14.90 -12.07
C ASN A 141 5.38 15.52 -10.92
N SER A 142 5.92 14.72 -10.00
CA SER A 142 6.79 15.21 -8.94
C SER A 142 8.18 15.56 -9.50
N GLY A 143 8.68 16.78 -9.18
CA GLY A 143 9.99 17.25 -9.61
C GLY A 143 11.19 16.48 -9.03
N GLU A 144 10.95 15.64 -8.03
CA GLU A 144 11.98 14.85 -7.32
C GLU A 144 12.43 13.58 -8.09
N ARG A 145 11.73 13.22 -9.16
CA ARG A 145 12.03 12.01 -9.92
C ARG A 145 13.48 11.93 -10.43
N ASN A 146 14.11 13.08 -10.71
CA ASN A 146 15.44 13.19 -11.28
C ASN A 146 16.51 13.60 -10.26
N ASN A 147 16.19 13.69 -8.97
CA ASN A 147 17.15 13.96 -7.92
C ASN A 147 18.01 12.71 -7.67
N TYR A 148 19.26 12.78 -8.12
CA TYR A 148 20.28 11.77 -7.84
C TYR A 148 21.50 12.42 -7.18
N LEU A 149 22.07 11.71 -6.23
CA LEU A 149 23.28 12.14 -5.54
C LEU A 149 24.49 11.87 -6.45
N ILE A 150 25.19 12.91 -6.87
CA ILE A 150 26.44 12.79 -7.63
C ILE A 150 27.54 12.45 -6.62
N GLY A 151 27.97 11.18 -6.60
CA GLY A 151 29.04 10.72 -5.69
C GLY A 151 30.43 11.22 -6.08
N LYS A 152 30.71 11.44 -7.35
CA LYS A 152 31.99 11.96 -7.86
C LYS A 152 31.78 12.58 -9.23
N ARG A 153 32.25 13.81 -9.43
CA ARG A 153 32.44 14.35 -10.76
C ARG A 153 33.83 13.92 -11.24
N ILE A 154 33.87 13.22 -12.34
CA ILE A 154 35.12 12.86 -13.04
C ILE A 154 35.60 14.07 -13.85
#